data_09ba0e4c845157a55306a2bc7c4f8055
#
_entry.id   09ba0e4c845157a55306a2bc7c4f8055
#
_cell.length_a   1.000
_cell.length_b   1.000
_cell.length_c   1.000
_cell.angle_alpha   90.00
_cell.angle_beta   90.00
_cell.angle_gamma   90.00
#
_symmetry.space_group_name_H-M   'P 1'
#
loop_
_entity.id
_entity.type
_entity.pdbx_description
1 polymer ?
#
loop_
_entity_poly.entity_id
_entity_poly.type
_entity_poly.pdbx_seq_one_letter_code
_entity_poly.pdbx_strand_id
1 'polypeptide(L)'
;MPTQYQARGARPHRTSWPSRHAVPLLLALTALLAGCGQDGAQGSYFPLQSGYSWQYRVLRTTMDGARELRHALSVPERAPNAPADLRVRATLDGQRTLYRDTEDGIYRVGIERRRGRRLPEDEDQQLVLPRDLDAAREWRGKSTTQLIESSAAPWESLFRVQVPVEMHYHVAARDEEVDTPAGRFTRCLRVDGAGETRTDVGSGLGETSINVSTREWYAPGVGLVRLERDETTSAKALAQGILVMELDGWNAP
;
A
#
# COMPACT_ATOMS: atom_id res chain seq x y z
N MET A 1 -73.44 20.74 38.53
CA MET A 1 -74.87 20.58 38.19
C MET A 1 -74.95 19.96 36.84
N PRO A 2 -75.90 19.16 36.68
CA PRO A 2 -75.79 17.75 36.22
C PRO A 2 -76.32 17.61 34.78
N THR A 3 -76.13 16.53 34.14
CA THR A 3 -77.20 15.54 33.97
C THR A 3 -76.66 14.36 33.18
N GLN A 4 -76.83 13.20 33.78
CA GLN A 4 -76.78 11.87 33.16
C GLN A 4 -77.92 11.71 32.12
N TYR A 5 -77.72 10.82 31.18
CA TYR A 5 -78.77 9.86 30.88
C TYR A 5 -78.21 8.54 30.34
N GLN A 6 -78.65 7.50 31.01
CA GLN A 6 -78.53 6.07 30.74
C GLN A 6 -79.48 5.61 29.62
N ALA A 7 -79.17 4.55 28.93
CA ALA A 7 -79.78 3.26 29.07
C ALA A 7 -79.92 2.45 27.78
N ARG A 8 -79.60 1.17 27.97
CA ARG A 8 -80.27 -0.06 27.46
C ARG A 8 -80.06 -0.36 25.96
N GLY A 9 -79.51 -1.47 25.58
CA GLY A 9 -79.68 -2.82 26.06
C GLY A 9 -80.41 -3.64 25.01
N ALA A 10 -79.72 -4.62 24.42
CA ALA A 10 -80.33 -5.91 23.98
C ALA A 10 -79.28 -6.87 23.39
N ARG A 11 -79.18 -8.01 24.00
CA ARG A 11 -78.63 -9.28 23.44
C ARG A 11 -79.83 -10.09 22.86
N PRO A 12 -79.69 -11.28 22.32
CA PRO A 12 -78.62 -11.98 21.58
C PRO A 12 -79.17 -12.72 20.35
N HIS A 13 -78.32 -13.22 19.47
CA HIS A 13 -78.64 -14.47 18.79
C HIS A 13 -77.35 -15.26 18.47
N ARG A 14 -77.36 -16.48 19.01
CA ARG A 14 -76.44 -17.55 18.68
C ARG A 14 -76.88 -18.15 17.32
N THR A 15 -75.89 -18.40 16.46
CA THR A 15 -75.99 -19.54 15.52
C THR A 15 -74.59 -20.12 15.27
N SER A 16 -74.65 -21.40 15.28
CA SER A 16 -73.65 -22.45 15.30
C SER A 16 -72.76 -22.55 14.08
N TRP A 17 -71.53 -22.96 14.34
CA TRP A 17 -70.52 -23.72 13.60
C TRP A 17 -70.85 -24.34 12.24
N PRO A 18 -69.86 -24.51 11.31
CA PRO A 18 -68.87 -25.54 11.51
C PRO A 18 -67.40 -25.19 11.13
N SER A 19 -66.54 -25.88 11.84
CA SER A 19 -65.12 -26.07 11.68
C SER A 19 -64.66 -26.37 10.26
N ARG A 20 -63.66 -25.61 9.76
CA ARG A 20 -62.72 -26.08 8.76
C ARG A 20 -61.33 -25.62 9.17
N HIS A 21 -60.51 -26.60 9.44
CA HIS A 21 -59.08 -26.43 9.70
C HIS A 21 -58.40 -25.80 8.50
N ALA A 22 -57.99 -24.56 8.62
CA ALA A 22 -57.02 -23.91 7.72
C ALA A 22 -55.74 -23.71 8.53
N VAL A 23 -54.78 -24.58 8.25
CA VAL A 23 -53.41 -24.49 8.71
C VAL A 23 -52.81 -23.21 8.12
N PRO A 24 -52.34 -22.24 8.91
CA PRO A 24 -51.55 -21.18 8.36
C PRO A 24 -50.19 -21.78 8.06
N LEU A 25 -49.88 -21.90 6.78
CA LEU A 25 -48.55 -22.13 6.24
C LEU A 25 -47.72 -20.90 6.59
N LEU A 26 -47.05 -20.94 7.73
CA LEU A 26 -45.99 -19.97 8.06
C LEU A 26 -44.86 -20.20 7.06
N LEU A 27 -44.90 -19.47 5.96
CA LEU A 27 -43.72 -19.25 5.12
C LEU A 27 -42.69 -18.50 5.97
N ALA A 28 -41.83 -19.26 6.65
CA ALA A 28 -40.59 -18.79 7.18
C ALA A 28 -39.71 -18.42 5.98
N LEU A 29 -39.81 -17.13 5.57
CA LEU A 29 -38.86 -16.52 4.68
C LEU A 29 -37.54 -16.36 5.45
N THR A 30 -36.83 -17.48 5.58
CA THR A 30 -35.41 -17.43 5.93
C THR A 30 -34.73 -16.71 4.80
N ALA A 31 -34.56 -15.39 5.00
CA ALA A 31 -33.56 -14.64 4.28
C ALA A 31 -32.22 -15.31 4.56
N LEU A 32 -31.84 -16.20 3.66
CA LEU A 32 -30.46 -16.60 3.46
C LEU A 32 -29.72 -15.31 3.11
N LEU A 33 -29.22 -14.64 4.15
CA LEU A 33 -28.04 -13.83 4.05
C LEU A 33 -26.94 -14.79 3.61
N ALA A 34 -26.92 -15.07 2.32
CA ALA A 34 -25.72 -15.50 1.66
C ALA A 34 -24.73 -14.34 1.87
N GLY A 35 -24.12 -14.32 3.06
CA GLY A 35 -22.82 -13.73 3.21
C GLY A 35 -21.98 -14.39 2.15
N CYS A 36 -21.77 -13.71 1.03
CA CYS A 36 -20.62 -13.97 0.19
C CYS A 36 -19.42 -13.85 1.12
N GLY A 37 -19.07 -14.93 1.79
CA GLY A 37 -17.73 -15.20 2.17
C GLY A 37 -16.95 -15.07 0.87
N GLN A 38 -16.36 -13.91 0.66
CA GLN A 38 -15.24 -13.78 -0.24
C GLN A 38 -14.10 -14.59 0.39
N ASP A 39 -14.24 -15.91 0.32
CA ASP A 39 -13.13 -16.81 0.44
C ASP A 39 -12.19 -16.48 -0.73
N GLY A 40 -11.31 -15.54 -0.41
CA GLY A 40 -9.97 -15.41 -0.92
C GLY A 40 -9.72 -15.69 -2.38
N ALA A 41 -10.06 -14.82 -3.28
CA ALA A 41 -9.02 -14.40 -4.20
C ALA A 41 -8.04 -13.60 -3.33
N GLN A 42 -6.92 -14.20 -2.94
CA GLN A 42 -5.82 -13.48 -2.32
C GLN A 42 -5.40 -12.43 -3.35
N GLY A 43 -5.89 -11.20 -3.17
CA GLY A 43 -5.59 -10.11 -4.07
C GLY A 43 -4.07 -9.94 -4.11
N SER A 44 -3.54 -9.56 -5.26
CA SER A 44 -2.11 -9.29 -5.41
C SER A 44 -1.63 -8.32 -4.35
N TYR A 45 -0.52 -8.61 -3.69
CA TYR A 45 0.17 -7.66 -2.81
C TYR A 45 0.77 -6.46 -3.58
N PHE A 46 0.80 -6.53 -4.90
CA PHE A 46 1.31 -5.46 -5.75
C PHE A 46 0.40 -5.27 -6.97
N PRO A 47 -0.83 -4.72 -6.79
CA PRO A 47 -1.77 -4.57 -7.89
C PRO A 47 -1.23 -3.60 -8.95
N LEU A 48 -1.35 -4.02 -10.23
CA LEU A 48 -0.89 -3.30 -11.41
C LEU A 48 -1.99 -3.16 -12.48
N GLN A 49 -3.25 -3.43 -12.13
CA GLN A 49 -4.38 -3.23 -13.01
C GLN A 49 -4.66 -1.72 -13.18
N SER A 50 -5.04 -1.33 -14.40
CA SER A 50 -5.46 0.06 -14.69
C SER A 50 -6.63 0.48 -13.80
N GLY A 51 -6.62 1.72 -13.37
CA GLY A 51 -7.66 2.28 -12.50
C GLY A 51 -7.30 2.33 -11.01
N TYR A 52 -6.32 1.54 -10.57
CA TYR A 52 -5.82 1.68 -9.21
C TYR A 52 -5.18 3.05 -8.98
N SER A 53 -5.44 3.63 -7.81
CA SER A 53 -4.77 4.85 -7.36
C SER A 53 -4.58 4.85 -5.85
N TRP A 54 -3.50 5.48 -5.40
CA TRP A 54 -3.11 5.57 -3.99
C TRP A 54 -2.70 6.99 -3.65
N GLN A 55 -3.02 7.41 -2.44
CA GLN A 55 -2.53 8.63 -1.82
C GLN A 55 -1.82 8.27 -0.54
N TYR A 56 -0.61 8.79 -0.37
CA TYR A 56 0.21 8.54 0.81
C TYR A 56 0.54 9.84 1.53
N ARG A 57 0.53 9.78 2.83
CA ARG A 57 1.17 10.74 3.71
C ARG A 57 2.60 10.27 3.95
N VAL A 58 3.57 11.14 3.73
CA VAL A 58 5.00 10.85 3.88
C VAL A 58 5.59 11.83 4.89
N LEU A 59 6.01 11.31 6.04
CA LEU A 59 6.79 12.05 7.02
C LEU A 59 8.26 11.76 6.76
N ARG A 60 9.00 12.78 6.42
CA ARG A 60 10.45 12.71 6.24
C ARG A 60 11.15 13.56 7.28
N THR A 61 12.04 12.95 8.04
CA THR A 61 12.90 13.61 9.02
C THR A 61 14.34 13.48 8.58
N THR A 62 14.99 14.61 8.38
CA THR A 62 16.40 14.70 7.98
C THR A 62 17.08 15.78 8.82
N MET A 63 18.35 16.11 8.53
CA MET A 63 19.06 17.21 9.15
C MET A 63 18.30 18.55 9.08
N ASP A 64 17.55 18.76 7.99
CA ASP A 64 16.74 19.97 7.75
C ASP A 64 15.41 19.98 8.54
N GLY A 65 15.20 18.99 9.40
CA GLY A 65 14.00 18.82 10.23
C GLY A 65 12.98 17.86 9.65
N ALA A 66 11.78 17.86 10.25
CA ALA A 66 10.68 17.03 9.84
C ALA A 66 9.80 17.76 8.82
N ARG A 67 9.43 17.07 7.75
CA ARG A 67 8.54 17.59 6.70
C ARG A 67 7.49 16.54 6.35
N GLU A 68 6.23 16.95 6.30
CA GLU A 68 5.15 16.15 5.76
C GLU A 68 4.96 16.47 4.27
N LEU A 69 4.87 15.41 3.47
CA LEU A 69 4.67 15.47 2.03
C LEU A 69 3.50 14.55 1.66
N ARG A 70 2.88 14.83 0.53
CA ARG A 70 1.89 13.93 -0.07
C ARG A 70 2.46 13.31 -1.32
N HIS A 71 2.25 12.01 -1.46
CA HIS A 71 2.69 11.25 -2.62
C HIS A 71 1.48 10.51 -3.20
N ALA A 72 1.22 10.70 -4.48
CA ALA A 72 0.12 10.04 -5.15
C ALA A 72 0.64 9.19 -6.32
N LEU A 73 0.09 8.00 -6.43
CA LEU A 73 0.37 7.03 -7.48
C LEU A 73 -0.93 6.63 -8.16
N SER A 74 -0.84 6.32 -9.45
CA SER A 74 -1.95 5.71 -10.20
C SER A 74 -1.41 4.70 -11.20
N VAL A 75 -2.25 3.75 -11.60
CA VAL A 75 -2.01 2.86 -12.73
C VAL A 75 -2.87 3.37 -13.90
N PRO A 76 -2.26 4.07 -14.86
CA PRO A 76 -2.98 4.56 -16.03
C PRO A 76 -3.43 3.40 -16.93
N GLU A 77 -4.33 3.69 -17.85
CA GLU A 77 -4.65 2.76 -18.91
C GLU A 77 -3.40 2.39 -19.71
N ARG A 78 -3.33 1.12 -20.10
CA ARG A 78 -2.23 0.62 -20.92
C ARG A 78 -2.33 1.19 -22.32
N ALA A 79 -1.22 1.73 -22.82
CA ALA A 79 -1.17 2.18 -24.21
C ALA A 79 -1.44 0.99 -25.17
N PRO A 80 -2.18 1.18 -26.28
CA PRO A 80 -2.58 0.10 -27.19
C PRO A 80 -1.41 -0.75 -27.71
N ASN A 81 -0.25 -0.13 -27.90
CA ASN A 81 0.95 -0.78 -28.45
C ASN A 81 1.98 -1.19 -27.39
N ALA A 82 1.65 -1.07 -26.09
CA ALA A 82 2.56 -1.49 -25.02
C ALA A 82 2.61 -3.01 -24.93
N PRO A 83 3.79 -3.60 -24.61
CA PRO A 83 3.92 -5.03 -24.33
C PRO A 83 2.88 -5.50 -23.30
N ALA A 84 2.39 -6.74 -23.47
CA ALA A 84 1.31 -7.28 -22.66
C ALA A 84 1.67 -7.42 -21.18
N ASP A 85 2.93 -7.67 -20.87
CA ASP A 85 3.52 -7.81 -19.55
C ASP A 85 3.95 -6.49 -18.92
N LEU A 86 4.00 -5.39 -19.70
CA LEU A 86 4.42 -4.08 -19.20
C LEU A 86 3.27 -3.36 -18.48
N ARG A 87 3.57 -2.88 -17.30
CA ARG A 87 2.69 -2.08 -16.46
C ARG A 87 3.37 -0.78 -16.04
N VAL A 88 2.58 0.22 -15.72
CA VAL A 88 3.09 1.55 -15.35
C VAL A 88 2.41 2.01 -14.07
N ARG A 89 3.20 2.51 -13.11
CA ARG A 89 2.70 3.38 -12.06
C ARG A 89 3.18 4.80 -12.33
N ALA A 90 2.28 5.75 -12.28
CA ALA A 90 2.56 7.17 -12.55
C ALA A 90 2.33 8.01 -11.31
N THR A 91 3.18 9.01 -11.11
CA THR A 91 3.03 10.04 -10.09
C THR A 91 2.37 11.29 -10.69
N LEU A 92 1.88 12.19 -9.84
CA LEU A 92 1.24 13.45 -10.29
C LEU A 92 2.20 14.37 -11.07
N ASP A 93 3.49 14.35 -10.75
CA ASP A 93 4.51 15.13 -11.44
C ASP A 93 4.93 14.54 -12.80
N GLY A 94 4.33 13.41 -13.16
CA GLY A 94 4.53 12.77 -14.46
C GLY A 94 5.71 11.80 -14.53
N GLN A 95 6.33 11.44 -13.39
CA GLN A 95 7.25 10.31 -13.37
C GLN A 95 6.47 9.02 -13.57
N ARG A 96 7.00 8.11 -14.37
CA ARG A 96 6.41 6.80 -14.65
C ARG A 96 7.41 5.72 -14.27
N THR A 97 7.02 4.84 -13.39
CA THR A 97 7.80 3.65 -13.06
C THR A 97 7.23 2.47 -13.84
N LEU A 98 8.11 1.77 -14.53
CA LEU A 98 7.77 0.68 -15.42
C LEU A 98 8.00 -0.64 -14.71
N TYR A 99 7.03 -1.52 -14.80
CA TYR A 99 7.07 -2.86 -14.20
C TYR A 99 6.79 -3.93 -15.24
N ARG A 100 7.43 -5.08 -15.11
CA ARG A 100 7.01 -6.33 -15.75
C ARG A 100 6.36 -7.22 -14.71
N ASP A 101 5.21 -7.75 -15.07
CA ASP A 101 4.46 -8.73 -14.31
C ASP A 101 4.69 -10.10 -14.96
N THR A 102 5.55 -10.92 -14.36
CA THR A 102 6.01 -12.20 -14.89
C THR A 102 5.55 -13.37 -14.03
N GLU A 103 5.79 -14.58 -14.46
CA GLU A 103 5.53 -15.80 -13.67
C GLU A 103 6.38 -15.86 -12.38
N ASP A 104 7.59 -15.32 -12.41
CA ASP A 104 8.52 -15.33 -11.26
C ASP A 104 8.21 -14.20 -10.25
N GLY A 105 7.59 -13.11 -10.69
CA GLY A 105 7.30 -11.97 -9.83
C GLY A 105 7.13 -10.65 -10.55
N ILE A 106 7.15 -9.59 -9.76
CA ILE A 106 7.04 -8.21 -10.24
C ILE A 106 8.43 -7.60 -10.31
N TYR A 107 8.84 -7.19 -11.51
CA TYR A 107 10.12 -6.55 -11.75
C TYR A 107 9.94 -5.08 -12.09
N ARG A 108 10.70 -4.21 -11.45
CA ARG A 108 10.89 -2.83 -11.91
C ARG A 108 11.91 -2.84 -13.04
N VAL A 109 11.51 -2.35 -14.19
CA VAL A 109 12.33 -2.36 -15.40
C VAL A 109 12.76 -0.98 -15.86
N GLY A 110 12.30 0.08 -15.21
CA GLY A 110 12.76 1.42 -15.53
C GLY A 110 11.96 2.53 -14.88
N ILE A 111 12.48 3.74 -15.04
CA ILE A 111 11.84 4.98 -14.61
C ILE A 111 11.90 5.97 -15.77
N GLU A 112 10.73 6.40 -16.23
CA GLU A 112 10.60 7.47 -17.21
C GLU A 112 10.29 8.78 -16.49
N ARG A 113 11.02 9.83 -16.79
CA ARG A 113 10.71 11.19 -16.39
C ARG A 113 10.15 11.96 -17.58
N ARG A 114 9.44 13.06 -17.35
CA ARG A 114 8.72 13.88 -18.35
C ARG A 114 9.48 14.21 -19.65
N ARG A 115 10.79 13.96 -19.73
CA ARG A 115 11.64 14.17 -20.93
C ARG A 115 11.99 12.89 -21.67
N GLY A 116 11.26 11.81 -21.44
CA GLY A 116 11.42 10.53 -22.12
C GLY A 116 12.82 9.92 -21.91
N ARG A 117 12.94 8.90 -21.09
CA ARG A 117 14.13 8.08 -21.01
C ARG A 117 13.84 6.73 -21.64
N ARG A 118 14.82 6.22 -22.37
CA ARG A 118 14.79 4.86 -22.92
C ARG A 118 14.64 3.87 -21.76
N LEU A 119 13.87 2.80 -21.99
CA LEU A 119 13.82 1.66 -21.08
C LEU A 119 15.24 1.17 -20.80
N PRO A 120 15.60 0.87 -19.55
CA PRO A 120 16.84 0.20 -19.23
C PRO A 120 16.86 -1.18 -19.92
N GLU A 121 18.04 -1.64 -20.24
CA GLU A 121 18.27 -2.99 -20.73
C GLU A 121 17.96 -4.03 -19.64
N ASP A 122 17.83 -5.30 -20.00
CA ASP A 122 17.39 -6.35 -19.07
C ASP A 122 18.27 -6.50 -17.82
N GLU A 123 19.54 -6.09 -17.88
CA GLU A 123 20.48 -6.09 -16.74
C GLU A 123 20.08 -5.15 -15.59
N ASP A 124 19.25 -4.16 -15.87
CA ASP A 124 18.78 -3.20 -14.87
C ASP A 124 17.45 -3.60 -14.22
N GLN A 125 16.90 -4.75 -14.56
CA GLN A 125 15.66 -5.23 -13.95
C GLN A 125 15.87 -5.59 -12.49
N GLN A 126 14.92 -5.17 -11.65
CA GLN A 126 14.98 -5.37 -10.21
C GLN A 126 13.71 -6.05 -9.73
N LEU A 127 13.87 -7.22 -9.12
CA LEU A 127 12.77 -7.92 -8.47
C LEU A 127 12.24 -7.04 -7.31
N VAL A 128 10.98 -6.68 -7.40
CA VAL A 128 10.27 -5.92 -6.36
C VAL A 128 9.60 -6.87 -5.39
N LEU A 129 8.88 -7.86 -5.92
CA LEU A 129 8.18 -8.85 -5.12
C LEU A 129 8.12 -10.18 -5.87
N PRO A 130 8.62 -11.28 -5.28
CA PRO A 130 8.47 -12.61 -5.84
C PRO A 130 7.00 -13.02 -5.97
N ARG A 131 6.68 -13.86 -6.96
CA ARG A 131 5.34 -14.44 -7.10
C ARG A 131 5.09 -15.50 -6.02
N ASP A 132 6.03 -16.40 -5.86
CA ASP A 132 6.01 -17.43 -4.84
C ASP A 132 6.84 -16.98 -3.63
N LEU A 133 6.14 -16.42 -2.66
CA LEU A 133 6.74 -15.92 -1.42
C LEU A 133 7.16 -17.04 -0.47
N ASP A 134 6.74 -18.29 -0.69
CA ASP A 134 7.16 -19.45 0.10
C ASP A 134 8.48 -20.03 -0.42
N ALA A 135 8.63 -20.08 -1.73
CA ALA A 135 9.86 -20.54 -2.37
C ALA A 135 10.96 -19.46 -2.33
N ALA A 136 10.61 -18.20 -2.57
CA ALA A 136 11.56 -17.09 -2.62
C ALA A 136 11.37 -16.17 -1.41
N ARG A 137 11.84 -16.61 -0.26
CA ARG A 137 11.75 -15.83 0.99
C ARG A 137 12.72 -14.67 1.06
N GLU A 138 13.79 -14.70 0.28
CA GLU A 138 14.84 -13.70 0.24
C GLU A 138 15.20 -13.37 -1.20
N TRP A 139 15.46 -12.09 -1.47
CA TRP A 139 15.92 -11.64 -2.80
C TRP A 139 16.79 -10.40 -2.70
N ARG A 140 17.47 -10.08 -3.77
CA ARG A 140 18.29 -8.87 -3.89
C ARG A 140 17.60 -7.83 -4.76
N GLY A 141 17.85 -6.58 -4.45
CA GLY A 141 17.42 -5.43 -5.24
C GLY A 141 18.41 -4.29 -5.12
N LYS A 142 18.21 -3.25 -5.92
CA LYS A 142 19.01 -2.04 -5.84
C LYS A 142 18.15 -0.88 -5.35
N SER A 143 18.71 -0.03 -4.50
CA SER A 143 18.13 1.20 -4.03
C SER A 143 19.13 2.34 -4.20
N THR A 144 18.75 3.52 -3.77
CA THR A 144 19.62 4.69 -3.72
C THR A 144 19.37 5.40 -2.40
N THR A 145 20.42 5.86 -1.74
CA THR A 145 20.26 6.71 -0.54
C THR A 145 19.53 7.98 -0.91
N GLN A 146 18.70 8.51 0.00
CA GLN A 146 17.86 9.68 -0.26
C GLN A 146 17.58 10.55 0.97
N LEU A 147 18.00 10.12 2.14
CA LEU A 147 17.71 10.78 3.40
C LEU A 147 18.95 11.38 4.06
N ILE A 148 20.15 10.92 3.69
CA ILE A 148 21.41 11.47 4.17
C ILE A 148 21.66 12.80 3.48
N GLU A 149 21.87 13.82 4.28
CA GLU A 149 22.15 15.18 3.82
C GLU A 149 23.53 15.61 4.31
N SER A 150 24.29 16.27 3.45
CA SER A 150 25.59 16.84 3.76
C SER A 150 25.56 18.34 3.52
N SER A 151 26.14 19.10 4.43
CA SER A 151 26.38 20.52 4.22
C SER A 151 27.82 20.73 3.73
N ALA A 152 27.98 21.45 2.64
CA ALA A 152 29.28 21.86 2.13
C ALA A 152 29.36 23.38 2.00
N ALA A 153 30.59 23.92 2.03
CA ALA A 153 30.78 25.33 1.80
C ALA A 153 30.45 25.71 0.32
N PRO A 154 29.75 26.83 0.09
CA PRO A 154 29.25 27.74 1.12
C PRO A 154 28.13 27.06 1.95
N TRP A 155 28.19 27.19 3.24
CA TRP A 155 27.41 26.51 4.30
C TRP A 155 25.89 26.60 4.19
N GLU A 156 25.38 27.19 3.17
CA GLU A 156 23.95 27.34 2.94
C GLU A 156 23.41 26.28 1.97
N SER A 157 24.26 25.41 1.43
CA SER A 157 23.85 24.40 0.47
C SER A 157 23.78 23.02 1.13
N LEU A 158 22.56 22.48 1.28
CA LEU A 158 22.35 21.10 1.66
C LEU A 158 22.34 20.21 0.42
N PHE A 159 23.22 19.23 0.40
CA PHE A 159 23.29 18.23 -0.66
C PHE A 159 22.74 16.89 -0.15
N ARG A 160 21.88 16.27 -0.93
CA ARG A 160 21.51 14.87 -0.67
C ARG A 160 22.60 13.97 -1.23
N VAL A 161 23.06 13.07 -0.38
CA VAL A 161 23.97 12.01 -0.76
C VAL A 161 23.15 10.93 -1.45
N GLN A 162 23.30 10.80 -2.76
CA GLN A 162 22.58 9.81 -3.57
C GLN A 162 23.58 8.80 -4.13
N VAL A 163 23.72 7.68 -3.46
CA VAL A 163 24.59 6.58 -3.87
C VAL A 163 23.79 5.28 -4.01
N PRO A 164 24.14 4.43 -4.98
CA PRO A 164 23.53 3.12 -5.12
C PRO A 164 23.80 2.25 -3.89
N VAL A 165 22.78 1.48 -3.49
CA VAL A 165 22.85 0.50 -2.39
C VAL A 165 22.30 -0.81 -2.89
N GLU A 166 23.06 -1.88 -2.74
CA GLU A 166 22.54 -3.23 -2.91
C GLU A 166 21.75 -3.61 -1.66
N MET A 167 20.48 -3.99 -1.86
CA MET A 167 19.56 -4.34 -0.78
C MET A 167 19.32 -5.85 -0.76
N HIS A 168 19.23 -6.40 0.44
CA HIS A 168 18.77 -7.74 0.71
C HIS A 168 17.40 -7.68 1.35
N TYR A 169 16.40 -8.23 0.69
CA TYR A 169 15.02 -8.25 1.16
C TYR A 169 14.65 -9.65 1.64
N HIS A 170 13.77 -9.72 2.63
CA HIS A 170 13.18 -10.97 3.07
C HIS A 170 11.75 -10.78 3.56
N VAL A 171 10.96 -11.85 3.46
CA VAL A 171 9.64 -11.92 4.08
C VAL A 171 9.80 -12.08 5.59
N ALA A 172 9.55 -11.01 6.33
CA ALA A 172 9.73 -10.97 7.78
C ALA A 172 8.50 -11.48 8.54
N ALA A 173 7.29 -11.19 8.03
CA ALA A 173 6.05 -11.65 8.65
C ALA A 173 4.92 -11.72 7.63
N ARG A 174 3.88 -12.48 8.00
CA ARG A 174 2.60 -12.60 7.27
C ARG A 174 1.46 -12.42 8.27
N ASP A 175 0.31 -12.08 7.74
CA ASP A 175 -0.91 -11.92 8.52
C ASP A 175 -0.84 -10.81 9.60
N GLU A 176 0.05 -9.83 9.41
CA GLU A 176 0.10 -8.66 10.30
C GLU A 176 -1.10 -7.74 10.10
N GLU A 177 -1.45 -7.03 11.16
CA GLU A 177 -2.43 -5.94 11.13
C GLU A 177 -1.68 -4.60 11.13
N VAL A 178 -2.12 -3.68 10.25
CA VAL A 178 -1.50 -2.36 10.10
C VAL A 178 -2.59 -1.29 10.10
N ASP A 179 -2.47 -0.35 11.02
CA ASP A 179 -3.30 0.86 11.05
C ASP A 179 -2.62 1.98 10.26
N THR A 180 -3.39 2.62 9.37
CA THR A 180 -2.97 3.79 8.58
C THR A 180 -4.09 4.83 8.56
N PRO A 181 -3.87 6.04 8.08
CA PRO A 181 -4.96 7.01 7.89
C PRO A 181 -6.10 6.53 6.99
N ALA A 182 -5.80 5.64 6.01
CA ALA A 182 -6.83 5.03 5.17
C ALA A 182 -7.66 3.94 5.86
N GLY A 183 -7.28 3.52 7.08
CA GLY A 183 -7.97 2.50 7.87
C GLY A 183 -7.06 1.37 8.33
N ARG A 184 -7.69 0.32 8.87
CA ARG A 184 -7.01 -0.89 9.32
C ARG A 184 -6.97 -1.93 8.22
N PHE A 185 -5.78 -2.47 7.97
CA PHE A 185 -5.52 -3.53 7.00
C PHE A 185 -5.07 -4.79 7.74
N THR A 186 -5.63 -5.92 7.35
CA THR A 186 -5.30 -7.24 7.91
C THR A 186 -4.63 -8.12 6.87
N ARG A 187 -4.02 -9.21 7.29
CA ARG A 187 -3.30 -10.15 6.41
C ARG A 187 -2.18 -9.47 5.62
N CYS A 188 -1.56 -8.46 6.22
CA CYS A 188 -0.46 -7.77 5.58
C CYS A 188 0.79 -8.66 5.53
N LEU A 189 1.45 -8.64 4.39
CA LEU A 189 2.78 -9.17 4.19
C LEU A 189 3.78 -8.09 4.64
N ARG A 190 4.71 -8.42 5.54
CA ARG A 190 5.84 -7.55 5.84
C ARG A 190 7.11 -8.05 5.16
N VAL A 191 7.73 -7.14 4.45
CA VAL A 191 9.04 -7.31 3.81
C VAL A 191 10.02 -6.37 4.48
N ASP A 192 11.11 -6.93 5.02
CA ASP A 192 12.21 -6.16 5.57
C ASP A 192 13.37 -6.17 4.57
N GLY A 193 14.03 -5.03 4.44
CA GLY A 193 15.17 -4.84 3.57
C GLY A 193 16.34 -4.21 4.31
N ALA A 194 17.56 -4.64 4.01
CA ALA A 194 18.79 -4.07 4.55
C ALA A 194 19.86 -3.98 3.47
N GLY A 195 20.67 -2.93 3.54
CA GLY A 195 21.81 -2.74 2.65
C GLY A 195 22.84 -1.79 3.23
N GLU A 196 24.07 -1.93 2.79
CA GLU A 196 25.18 -1.05 3.14
C GLU A 196 25.88 -0.61 1.85
N THR A 197 26.33 0.63 1.86
CA THR A 197 27.20 1.16 0.82
C THR A 197 28.28 2.03 1.44
N ARG A 198 29.38 2.21 0.71
CA ARG A 198 30.47 3.11 1.11
C ARG A 198 30.70 4.15 0.03
N THR A 199 30.93 5.36 0.46
CA THR A 199 31.17 6.47 -0.46
C THR A 199 32.01 7.54 0.22
N ASP A 200 32.79 8.24 -0.56
CA ASP A 200 33.38 9.50 -0.11
C ASP A 200 32.31 10.59 -0.26
N VAL A 201 31.88 11.11 0.88
CA VAL A 201 30.84 12.15 0.93
C VAL A 201 31.41 13.57 0.77
N GLY A 202 32.71 13.67 0.47
CA GLY A 202 33.41 14.93 0.36
C GLY A 202 33.69 15.57 1.71
N SER A 203 34.00 16.90 1.69
CA SER A 203 34.23 17.71 2.90
C SER A 203 35.33 17.19 3.86
N GLY A 204 36.29 16.40 3.37
CA GLY A 204 37.39 15.89 4.17
C GLY A 204 37.04 14.83 5.20
N LEU A 205 35.82 14.27 5.15
CA LEU A 205 35.34 13.19 6.04
C LEU A 205 35.87 11.82 5.63
N GLY A 206 36.37 11.69 4.39
CA GLY A 206 36.82 10.43 3.83
C GLY A 206 35.68 9.46 3.52
N GLU A 207 36.06 8.18 3.33
CA GLU A 207 35.09 7.13 3.05
C GLU A 207 34.18 6.88 4.25
N THR A 208 32.88 6.84 4.00
CA THR A 208 31.84 6.72 5.00
C THR A 208 30.89 5.58 4.63
N SER A 209 30.59 4.72 5.61
CA SER A 209 29.54 3.72 5.47
C SER A 209 28.16 4.32 5.68
N ILE A 210 27.22 3.97 4.81
CA ILE A 210 25.80 4.29 4.92
C ILE A 210 25.02 2.98 4.96
N ASN A 211 24.27 2.80 6.05
CA ASN A 211 23.37 1.68 6.22
C ASN A 211 21.95 2.14 5.87
N VAL A 212 21.25 1.30 5.15
CA VAL A 212 19.84 1.50 4.77
C VAL A 212 19.02 0.33 5.28
N SER A 213 17.94 0.61 6.00
CA SER A 213 16.95 -0.39 6.36
C SER A 213 15.56 0.04 5.93
N THR A 214 14.74 -0.93 5.51
CA THR A 214 13.35 -0.71 5.14
C THR A 214 12.44 -1.74 5.79
N ARG A 215 11.23 -1.35 6.11
CA ARG A 215 10.11 -2.22 6.46
C ARG A 215 8.92 -1.81 5.61
N GLU A 216 8.37 -2.76 4.89
CA GLU A 216 7.30 -2.52 3.92
C GLU A 216 6.14 -3.46 4.22
N TRP A 217 4.92 -2.91 4.36
CA TRP A 217 3.71 -3.68 4.59
C TRP A 217 2.81 -3.59 3.37
N TYR A 218 2.45 -4.75 2.85
CA TYR A 218 1.59 -4.89 1.70
C TYR A 218 0.30 -5.59 2.09
N ALA A 219 -0.86 -4.97 1.82
CA ALA A 219 -2.16 -5.57 2.03
C ALA A 219 -2.66 -6.23 0.73
N PRO A 220 -3.30 -7.43 0.82
CA PRO A 220 -3.80 -8.13 -0.36
C PRO A 220 -4.89 -7.31 -1.06
N GLY A 221 -4.78 -7.16 -2.39
CA GLY A 221 -5.70 -6.37 -3.21
C GLY A 221 -5.53 -4.85 -3.11
N VAL A 222 -4.69 -4.36 -2.21
CA VAL A 222 -4.43 -2.93 -2.00
C VAL A 222 -3.02 -2.54 -2.42
N GLY A 223 -2.03 -3.35 -2.08
CA GLY A 223 -0.62 -3.05 -2.29
C GLY A 223 0.05 -2.49 -1.03
N LEU A 224 1.06 -1.65 -1.22
CA LEU A 224 1.81 -1.04 -0.13
C LEU A 224 0.89 -0.14 0.72
N VAL A 225 0.80 -0.42 2.02
CA VAL A 225 -0.01 0.36 2.97
C VAL A 225 0.86 1.17 3.92
N ARG A 226 2.08 0.69 4.23
CA ARG A 226 3.05 1.39 5.05
C ARG A 226 4.47 1.06 4.61
N LEU A 227 5.36 2.05 4.66
CA LEU A 227 6.79 1.89 4.48
C LEU A 227 7.50 2.73 5.53
N GLU A 228 8.49 2.13 6.15
CA GLU A 228 9.45 2.80 7.01
C GLU A 228 10.84 2.61 6.40
N ARG A 229 11.62 3.67 6.39
CA ARG A 229 13.00 3.65 5.91
C ARG A 229 13.88 4.46 6.84
N ASP A 230 14.98 3.85 7.24
CA ASP A 230 16.05 4.50 7.98
C ASP A 230 17.33 4.50 7.15
N GLU A 231 18.04 5.61 7.16
CA GLU A 231 19.40 5.74 6.63
C GLU A 231 20.29 6.27 7.73
N THR A 232 21.34 5.52 8.05
CA THR A 232 22.32 5.87 9.09
C THR A 232 23.73 5.89 8.51
N THR A 233 24.63 6.64 9.10
CA THR A 233 26.00 6.76 8.62
C THR A 233 27.01 6.69 9.75
N SER A 234 28.22 6.19 9.45
CA SER A 234 29.34 6.17 10.38
C SER A 234 29.97 7.55 10.60
N ALA A 235 29.72 8.50 9.72
CA ALA A 235 30.22 9.86 9.86
C ALA A 235 29.34 10.69 10.79
N LYS A 236 29.86 11.06 11.97
CA LYS A 236 29.11 11.85 12.97
C LYS A 236 28.63 13.20 12.47
N ALA A 237 29.27 13.75 11.45
CA ALA A 237 28.91 15.04 10.85
C ALA A 237 27.73 14.94 9.87
N LEU A 238 27.31 13.75 9.47
CA LEU A 238 26.17 13.54 8.62
C LEU A 238 24.96 13.17 9.48
N ALA A 239 23.82 13.76 9.16
CA ALA A 239 22.59 13.43 9.86
C ALA A 239 22.05 12.08 9.39
N GLN A 240 21.38 11.41 10.30
CA GLN A 240 20.51 10.28 9.99
C GLN A 240 19.23 10.77 9.35
N GLY A 241 18.62 9.93 8.53
CA GLY A 241 17.33 10.23 7.91
C GLY A 241 16.31 9.12 8.16
N ILE A 242 15.06 9.53 8.46
CA ILE A 242 13.94 8.64 8.65
C ILE A 242 12.82 9.05 7.69
N LEU A 243 12.19 8.07 7.05
CA LEU A 243 11.00 8.26 6.25
C LEU A 243 9.94 7.25 6.69
N VAL A 244 8.74 7.77 6.96
CA VAL A 244 7.53 6.95 7.18
C VAL A 244 6.52 7.37 6.13
N MET A 245 6.06 6.39 5.34
CA MET A 245 5.00 6.58 4.35
C MET A 245 3.82 5.70 4.72
N GLU A 246 2.64 6.29 4.81
CA GLU A 246 1.41 5.62 5.20
C GLU A 246 0.30 5.90 4.17
N LEU A 247 -0.48 4.89 3.87
CA LEU A 247 -1.63 5.03 2.98
C LEU A 247 -2.67 5.95 3.62
N ASP A 248 -3.06 7.02 2.91
CA ASP A 248 -4.04 8.02 3.32
C ASP A 248 -5.39 7.81 2.60
N GLY A 249 -5.34 7.19 1.41
CA GLY A 249 -6.52 6.82 0.63
C GLY A 249 -6.14 5.99 -0.60
N TRP A 250 -7.10 5.21 -1.12
CA TRP A 250 -6.90 4.39 -2.30
C TRP A 250 -8.21 4.09 -3.01
N ASN A 251 -8.13 3.77 -4.31
CA ASN A 251 -9.24 3.26 -5.11
C ASN A 251 -8.78 2.05 -5.93
N ALA A 252 -9.66 1.06 -6.04
CA ALA A 252 -9.57 -0.03 -6.99
C ALA A 252 -10.46 0.25 -8.22
N PRO A 253 -10.19 -0.37 -9.38
CA PRO A 253 -11.05 -0.29 -10.56
C PRO A 253 -12.39 -0.96 -10.36
#